data_3175d42623fa0dd3d3b620499d944acd
#
_entry.id   3175d42623fa0dd3d3b620499d944acd
#
_cell.length_a   1.000
_cell.length_b   1.000
_cell.length_c   1.000
_cell.angle_alpha   90.00
_cell.angle_beta   90.00
_cell.angle_gamma   90.00
#
_symmetry.space_group_name_H-M   'P 1'
#
loop_
_entity.id
_entity.type
_entity.pdbx_description
1 polymer ?
#
loop_
_entity_poly.entity_id
_entity_poly.type
_entity_poly.pdbx_seq_one_letter_code
_entity_poly.pdbx_strand_id
1 'polypeptide(L)'
;MNEATAEDDELYGQHYEPWLFQTMLDELSASELGIGFVYSVLDLLAQRYELTDAVVVLVHESFGTQSFRLGRKTISADLAETLGGAAGVYCVPDIVPGVERDAVRTACQLALSLHLARFSAAHDPLTNIANRRAFDTALQASAVRSARYGWAFTLVLCDLNNFKAVNDRSGHAFGDDILRQFGFALRLSVRQGDTAARIGGDEFAVILSNAEGNESAGFIERLRAQLEATSVAIEFTIGIAASPRDSTDPAELFRIADARLYEKKGIKH
;
A
#
# COMPACT_ATOMS: atom_id res chain seq x y z
N MET A 1 -12.70 -41.53 38.02
CA MET A 1 -13.53 -40.36 37.71
C MET A 1 -12.65 -39.17 37.98
N ASN A 2 -12.30 -38.52 36.91
CA ASN A 2 -11.10 -37.68 36.70
C ASN A 2 -11.00 -36.43 37.58
N GLU A 3 -9.86 -36.31 38.27
CA GLU A 3 -9.34 -35.06 38.86
C GLU A 3 -8.46 -34.24 37.90
N ALA A 4 -8.63 -34.40 36.58
CA ALA A 4 -7.77 -33.75 35.56
C ALA A 4 -8.37 -32.48 34.93
N THR A 5 -9.44 -31.89 35.48
CA THR A 5 -10.14 -30.76 34.83
C THR A 5 -10.06 -29.42 35.58
N ALA A 6 -9.43 -29.35 36.73
CA ALA A 6 -9.31 -28.10 37.50
C ALA A 6 -7.94 -27.40 37.34
N GLU A 7 -6.88 -28.13 37.03
CA GLU A 7 -5.53 -27.57 36.83
C GLU A 7 -5.33 -26.98 35.43
N ASP A 8 -6.08 -27.45 34.41
CA ASP A 8 -5.99 -26.92 33.06
C ASP A 8 -6.68 -25.54 32.88
N ASP A 9 -7.75 -25.27 33.64
CA ASP A 9 -8.44 -23.98 33.61
C ASP A 9 -7.66 -22.86 34.30
N GLU A 10 -6.80 -23.16 35.28
CA GLU A 10 -5.91 -22.16 35.90
C GLU A 10 -4.72 -21.80 35.01
N LEU A 11 -4.28 -22.68 34.10
CA LEU A 11 -3.16 -22.42 33.21
C LEU A 11 -3.54 -21.49 32.02
N TYR A 12 -4.79 -21.51 31.60
CA TYR A 12 -5.27 -20.68 30.48
C TYR A 12 -5.91 -19.35 30.94
N GLY A 13 -6.27 -19.21 32.21
CA GLY A 13 -6.99 -18.04 32.75
C GLY A 13 -6.12 -16.87 33.20
N GLN A 14 -4.81 -17.02 33.39
CA GLN A 14 -3.96 -16.02 34.06
C GLN A 14 -3.03 -15.20 33.14
N HIS A 15 -2.99 -15.41 31.83
CA HIS A 15 -1.97 -14.79 30.98
C HIS A 15 -2.48 -14.00 29.75
N TYR A 16 -3.75 -13.65 29.71
CA TYR A 16 -4.20 -12.66 28.72
C TYR A 16 -3.94 -11.26 29.26
N GLU A 17 -2.89 -10.61 28.80
CA GLU A 17 -2.58 -9.24 29.19
C GLU A 17 -3.66 -8.30 28.63
N PRO A 18 -4.56 -7.75 29.48
CA PRO A 18 -5.74 -6.98 29.05
C PRO A 18 -5.36 -5.74 28.23
N TRP A 19 -4.16 -5.17 28.48
CA TRP A 19 -3.66 -4.00 27.79
C TRP A 19 -3.36 -4.26 26.31
N LEU A 20 -2.77 -5.42 25.98
CA LEU A 20 -2.46 -5.78 24.60
C LEU A 20 -3.74 -6.00 23.79
N PHE A 21 -4.73 -6.68 24.41
CA PHE A 21 -6.04 -6.90 23.80
C PHE A 21 -6.80 -5.57 23.61
N GLN A 22 -6.77 -4.68 24.61
CA GLN A 22 -7.39 -3.38 24.51
C GLN A 22 -6.73 -2.53 23.41
N THR A 23 -5.40 -2.51 23.34
CA THR A 23 -4.66 -1.84 22.27
C THR A 23 -5.05 -2.38 20.89
N MET A 24 -5.18 -3.71 20.77
CA MET A 24 -5.64 -4.32 19.51
C MET A 24 -7.05 -3.88 19.14
N LEU A 25 -7.97 -3.77 20.12
CA LEU A 25 -9.33 -3.32 19.87
C LEU A 25 -9.38 -1.83 19.48
N ASP A 26 -8.58 -1.00 20.13
CA ASP A 26 -8.52 0.44 19.85
C ASP A 26 -7.98 0.71 18.45
N GLU A 27 -6.93 0.00 18.04
CA GLU A 27 -6.36 0.09 16.69
C GLU A 27 -7.29 -0.55 15.63
N LEU A 28 -8.04 -1.61 15.97
CA LEU A 28 -9.06 -2.19 15.10
C LEU A 28 -10.20 -1.20 14.83
N SER A 29 -10.62 -0.45 15.86
CA SER A 29 -11.66 0.57 15.73
C SER A 29 -11.20 1.81 14.97
N ALA A 30 -9.89 2.13 14.99
CA ALA A 30 -9.28 3.21 14.22
C ALA A 30 -9.08 2.91 12.74
N SER A 31 -9.57 1.75 12.24
CA SER A 31 -9.51 1.29 10.83
C SER A 31 -8.12 1.12 10.20
N GLU A 32 -7.04 1.24 10.96
CA GLU A 32 -5.67 1.16 10.46
C GLU A 32 -4.81 0.12 11.18
N LEU A 33 -5.25 -1.14 11.25
CA LEU A 33 -4.35 -2.24 11.57
C LEU A 33 -3.27 -2.33 10.49
N GLY A 34 -2.12 -1.75 10.81
CA GLY A 34 -1.00 -1.67 9.91
C GLY A 34 0.32 -1.67 10.69
N ILE A 35 1.36 -1.20 10.03
CA ILE A 35 2.69 -1.00 10.64
C ILE A 35 2.61 -0.08 11.87
N GLY A 36 1.68 0.88 11.89
CA GLY A 36 1.41 1.75 13.04
C GLY A 36 1.13 0.98 14.32
N PHE A 37 0.32 -0.08 14.25
CA PHE A 37 0.04 -0.96 15.40
C PHE A 37 1.32 -1.56 16.01
N VAL A 38 2.28 -1.99 15.19
CA VAL A 38 3.54 -2.56 15.67
C VAL A 38 4.33 -1.54 16.49
N TYR A 39 4.37 -0.28 16.05
CA TYR A 39 5.02 0.79 16.79
C TYR A 39 4.28 1.16 18.07
N SER A 40 2.94 1.22 18.04
CA SER A 40 2.11 1.46 19.24
C SER A 40 2.35 0.40 20.32
N VAL A 41 2.39 -0.87 19.92
CA VAL A 41 2.64 -1.98 20.85
C VAL A 41 4.06 -1.91 21.45
N LEU A 42 5.07 -1.60 20.63
CA LEU A 42 6.45 -1.44 21.11
C LEU A 42 6.59 -0.27 22.08
N ASP A 43 5.89 0.85 21.81
CA ASP A 43 5.91 2.02 22.68
C ASP A 43 5.27 1.72 24.03
N LEU A 44 4.09 1.07 24.05
CA LEU A 44 3.44 0.63 25.28
C LEU A 44 4.28 -0.37 26.06
N LEU A 45 4.92 -1.31 25.39
CA LEU A 45 5.84 -2.27 26.02
C LEU A 45 7.02 -1.52 26.67
N ALA A 46 7.60 -0.57 25.94
CA ALA A 46 8.71 0.24 26.45
C ALA A 46 8.31 1.09 27.66
N GLN A 47 7.13 1.71 27.63
CA GLN A 47 6.60 2.47 28.78
C GLN A 47 6.34 1.57 30.00
N ARG A 48 5.72 0.40 29.79
CA ARG A 48 5.37 -0.55 30.84
C ARG A 48 6.59 -1.09 31.59
N TYR A 49 7.69 -1.36 30.88
CA TYR A 49 8.90 -1.96 31.42
C TYR A 49 10.10 -0.98 31.48
N GLU A 50 9.85 0.31 31.29
CA GLU A 50 10.89 1.36 31.28
C GLU A 50 12.07 1.00 30.37
N LEU A 51 11.78 0.47 29.16
CA LEU A 51 12.79 0.03 28.23
C LEU A 51 13.48 1.21 27.56
N THR A 52 14.79 1.09 27.34
CA THR A 52 15.56 2.05 26.55
C THR A 52 15.58 1.74 25.08
N ASP A 53 15.32 0.48 24.72
CA ASP A 53 15.23 0.01 23.34
C ASP A 53 14.36 -1.25 23.25
N ALA A 54 13.60 -1.37 22.17
CA ALA A 54 12.80 -2.55 21.86
C ALA A 54 12.78 -2.79 20.34
N VAL A 55 12.90 -4.05 19.95
CA VAL A 55 12.86 -4.47 18.53
C VAL A 55 11.95 -5.70 18.42
N VAL A 56 11.03 -5.67 17.46
CA VAL A 56 10.33 -6.88 17.03
C VAL A 56 10.83 -7.30 15.65
N VAL A 57 11.20 -8.56 15.55
CA VAL A 57 11.60 -9.20 14.28
C VAL A 57 10.47 -10.14 13.86
N LEU A 58 9.93 -9.91 12.68
CA LEU A 58 8.83 -10.66 12.10
C LEU A 58 9.29 -11.31 10.79
N VAL A 59 8.83 -12.53 10.52
CA VAL A 59 9.13 -13.24 9.28
C VAL A 59 7.85 -13.44 8.48
N HIS A 60 7.88 -13.06 7.21
CA HIS A 60 6.76 -13.25 6.29
C HIS A 60 7.23 -14.02 5.06
N GLU A 61 6.47 -15.01 4.62
CA GLU A 61 6.84 -15.91 3.51
C GLU A 61 7.18 -15.16 2.21
N SER A 62 6.41 -14.10 1.88
CA SER A 62 6.58 -13.36 0.63
C SER A 62 7.51 -12.15 0.73
N PHE A 63 7.75 -11.62 1.94
CA PHE A 63 8.48 -10.36 2.15
C PHE A 63 9.75 -10.53 3.00
N GLY A 64 10.06 -11.77 3.40
CA GLY A 64 11.22 -12.08 4.20
C GLY A 64 11.16 -11.53 5.62
N THR A 65 12.31 -11.29 6.20
CA THR A 65 12.44 -10.76 7.57
C THR A 65 12.23 -9.26 7.60
N GLN A 66 11.34 -8.80 8.46
CA GLN A 66 11.04 -7.39 8.74
C GLN A 66 11.38 -7.09 10.19
N SER A 67 12.05 -5.97 10.44
CA SER A 67 12.38 -5.51 11.79
C SER A 67 11.79 -4.13 12.06
N PHE A 68 11.10 -3.98 13.18
CA PHE A 68 10.53 -2.72 13.66
C PHE A 68 11.18 -2.37 14.98
N ARG A 69 11.62 -1.12 15.14
CA ARG A 69 12.41 -0.69 16.28
C ARG A 69 11.84 0.55 16.93
N LEU A 70 11.88 0.57 18.26
CA LEU A 70 11.71 1.74 19.09
C LEU A 70 13.02 2.01 19.86
N GLY A 71 13.50 3.26 19.91
CA GLY A 71 14.69 3.66 20.66
C GLY A 71 15.78 4.32 19.82
N ARG A 72 16.75 4.96 20.51
CA ARG A 72 17.82 5.75 19.88
C ARG A 72 19.15 4.98 19.72
N LYS A 73 19.35 3.89 20.44
CA LYS A 73 20.55 3.08 20.35
C LYS A 73 20.42 2.05 19.24
N THR A 74 21.46 1.92 18.47
CA THR A 74 21.60 0.91 17.45
C THR A 74 21.80 -0.45 18.16
N ILE A 75 20.72 -1.19 18.43
CA ILE A 75 20.88 -2.63 18.46
C ILE A 75 21.34 -2.93 17.05
N SER A 76 22.59 -3.35 16.85
CA SER A 76 23.19 -3.43 15.54
C SER A 76 22.39 -4.41 14.67
N ALA A 77 22.43 -4.23 13.35
CA ALA A 77 21.95 -5.24 12.39
C ALA A 77 22.54 -6.62 12.75
N ASP A 78 23.76 -6.63 13.33
CA ASP A 78 24.43 -7.79 13.91
C ASP A 78 23.59 -8.54 14.95
N LEU A 79 22.68 -7.90 15.71
CA LEU A 79 21.89 -8.62 16.70
C LEU A 79 20.80 -9.48 16.02
N ALA A 80 20.19 -9.01 14.95
CA ALA A 80 19.26 -9.80 14.16
C ALA A 80 20.01 -10.95 13.43
N GLU A 81 21.25 -10.70 13.03
CA GLU A 81 22.13 -11.65 12.37
C GLU A 81 22.73 -12.63 13.38
N THR A 82 23.17 -12.17 14.56
CA THR A 82 23.66 -12.99 15.68
C THR A 82 22.58 -13.89 16.28
N LEU A 83 21.31 -13.46 16.24
CA LEU A 83 20.15 -14.23 16.72
C LEU A 83 19.58 -15.15 15.65
N GLY A 84 20.27 -15.30 14.50
CA GLY A 84 19.89 -16.24 13.45
C GLY A 84 18.63 -15.88 12.68
N GLY A 85 18.22 -14.60 12.69
CA GLY A 85 17.02 -14.12 11.97
C GLY A 85 15.70 -14.70 12.53
N ALA A 86 15.70 -15.23 13.74
CA ALA A 86 14.51 -15.77 14.36
C ALA A 86 13.49 -14.66 14.67
N ALA A 87 12.22 -14.92 14.37
CA ALA A 87 11.14 -14.04 14.79
C ALA A 87 11.11 -13.92 16.32
N GLY A 88 11.07 -12.68 16.85
CA GLY A 88 11.10 -12.47 18.29
C GLY A 88 10.93 -11.02 18.69
N VAL A 89 10.78 -10.79 19.99
CA VAL A 89 10.81 -9.46 20.61
C VAL A 89 12.06 -9.38 21.49
N TYR A 90 12.87 -8.36 21.25
CA TYR A 90 14.14 -8.11 21.92
C TYR A 90 14.08 -6.76 22.62
N CYS A 91 14.47 -6.70 23.90
CA CYS A 91 14.31 -5.53 24.74
C CYS A 91 15.59 -5.22 25.51
N VAL A 92 15.80 -3.93 25.82
CA VAL A 92 16.90 -3.47 26.70
C VAL A 92 16.30 -2.55 27.75
N PRO A 93 16.41 -2.88 29.05
CA PRO A 93 16.95 -4.13 29.62
C PRO A 93 16.08 -5.35 29.28
N ASP A 94 16.67 -6.53 29.36
CA ASP A 94 16.00 -7.82 29.04
C ASP A 94 15.18 -8.34 30.24
N ILE A 95 14.10 -7.61 30.56
CA ILE A 95 13.24 -7.84 31.74
C ILE A 95 11.82 -8.25 31.40
N VAL A 96 11.44 -8.18 30.10
CA VAL A 96 10.09 -8.53 29.66
C VAL A 96 9.89 -10.06 29.76
N PRO A 97 8.83 -10.56 30.40
CA PRO A 97 8.54 -11.98 30.49
C PRO A 97 8.41 -12.63 29.10
N GLY A 98 8.88 -13.87 28.95
CA GLY A 98 8.86 -14.61 27.70
C GLY A 98 7.46 -14.76 27.11
N VAL A 99 6.47 -15.05 27.96
CA VAL A 99 5.05 -15.18 27.54
C VAL A 99 4.53 -13.88 26.92
N GLU A 100 4.87 -12.72 27.53
CA GLU A 100 4.45 -11.43 27.01
C GLU A 100 5.15 -11.06 25.70
N ARG A 101 6.45 -11.38 25.57
CA ARG A 101 7.17 -11.25 24.29
C ARG A 101 6.53 -12.08 23.18
N ASP A 102 6.13 -13.32 23.47
CA ASP A 102 5.47 -14.19 22.50
C ASP A 102 4.08 -13.66 22.10
N ALA A 103 3.34 -13.12 23.04
CA ALA A 103 2.05 -12.46 22.76
C ALA A 103 2.22 -11.22 21.86
N VAL A 104 3.18 -10.35 22.20
CA VAL A 104 3.53 -9.16 21.40
C VAL A 104 3.99 -9.58 19.99
N ARG A 105 4.90 -10.55 19.87
CA ARG A 105 5.35 -11.07 18.59
C ARG A 105 4.18 -11.58 17.75
N THR A 106 3.28 -12.35 18.33
CA THR A 106 2.12 -12.92 17.62
C THR A 106 1.16 -11.84 17.16
N ALA A 107 0.85 -10.85 18.00
CA ALA A 107 0.00 -9.72 17.65
C ALA A 107 0.62 -8.87 16.51
N CYS A 108 1.90 -8.58 16.59
CA CYS A 108 2.63 -7.85 15.54
C CYS A 108 2.69 -8.64 14.23
N GLN A 109 2.88 -9.96 14.30
CA GLN A 109 2.87 -10.82 13.11
C GLN A 109 1.51 -10.82 12.42
N LEU A 110 0.42 -10.88 13.19
CA LEU A 110 -0.94 -10.79 12.64
C LEU A 110 -1.19 -9.42 12.01
N ALA A 111 -0.81 -8.33 12.68
CA ALA A 111 -0.95 -6.98 12.15
C ALA A 111 -0.17 -6.78 10.83
N LEU A 112 1.07 -7.27 10.76
CA LEU A 112 1.87 -7.26 9.53
C LEU A 112 1.19 -8.07 8.43
N SER A 113 0.73 -9.27 8.72
CA SER A 113 0.07 -10.15 7.74
C SER A 113 -1.21 -9.50 7.18
N LEU A 114 -2.02 -8.87 8.04
CA LEU A 114 -3.21 -8.11 7.62
C LEU A 114 -2.86 -6.89 6.78
N HIS A 115 -1.81 -6.15 7.16
CA HIS A 115 -1.32 -5.01 6.38
C HIS A 115 -0.89 -5.44 4.98
N LEU A 116 -0.08 -6.48 4.89
CA LEU A 116 0.42 -7.00 3.61
C LEU A 116 -0.72 -7.58 2.75
N ALA A 117 -1.69 -8.27 3.37
CA ALA A 117 -2.87 -8.76 2.66
C ALA A 117 -3.70 -7.61 2.08
N ARG A 118 -3.94 -6.55 2.85
CA ARG A 118 -4.63 -5.34 2.38
C ARG A 118 -3.85 -4.64 1.27
N PHE A 119 -2.55 -4.50 1.45
CA PHE A 119 -1.66 -3.92 0.44
C PHE A 119 -1.74 -4.71 -0.86
N SER A 120 -1.57 -6.03 -0.83
CA SER A 120 -1.67 -6.91 -2.00
C SER A 120 -3.07 -6.89 -2.63
N ALA A 121 -4.13 -6.76 -1.82
CA ALA A 121 -5.50 -6.65 -2.33
C ALA A 121 -5.79 -5.32 -3.03
N ALA A 122 -4.99 -4.27 -2.76
CA ALA A 122 -5.18 -2.92 -3.30
C ALA A 122 -4.18 -2.53 -4.40
N HIS A 123 -3.05 -3.26 -4.53
CA HIS A 123 -1.99 -2.91 -5.47
C HIS A 123 -1.82 -3.94 -6.58
N ASP A 124 -1.34 -3.49 -7.74
CA ASP A 124 -0.90 -4.35 -8.83
C ASP A 124 0.49 -4.92 -8.51
N PRO A 125 0.68 -6.24 -8.55
CA PRO A 125 1.93 -6.88 -8.11
C PRO A 125 3.13 -6.58 -9.00
N LEU A 126 2.91 -6.18 -10.26
CA LEU A 126 3.99 -5.87 -11.19
C LEU A 126 4.48 -4.44 -11.04
N THR A 127 3.56 -3.48 -10.93
CA THR A 127 3.85 -2.04 -10.98
C THR A 127 3.84 -1.36 -9.62
N ASN A 128 3.31 -2.03 -8.61
CA ASN A 128 3.21 -1.54 -7.22
C ASN A 128 2.45 -0.20 -7.06
N ILE A 129 1.57 0.13 -8.01
CA ILE A 129 0.55 1.18 -7.89
C ILE A 129 -0.82 0.54 -7.64
N ALA A 130 -1.87 1.31 -7.43
CA ALA A 130 -3.19 0.76 -7.18
C ALA A 130 -3.62 -0.20 -8.30
N ASN A 131 -4.34 -1.26 -7.94
CA ASN A 131 -4.96 -2.16 -8.91
C ASN A 131 -6.35 -1.64 -9.34
N ARG A 132 -6.99 -2.31 -10.29
CA ARG A 132 -8.33 -1.97 -10.79
C ARG A 132 -9.35 -1.80 -9.67
N ARG A 133 -9.38 -2.71 -8.70
CA ARG A 133 -10.34 -2.66 -7.59
C ARG A 133 -10.15 -1.41 -6.71
N ALA A 134 -8.92 -1.08 -6.36
CA ALA A 134 -8.61 0.11 -5.57
C ALA A 134 -8.93 1.39 -6.36
N PHE A 135 -8.66 1.41 -7.67
CA PHE A 135 -9.07 2.50 -8.55
C PHE A 135 -10.58 2.71 -8.56
N ASP A 136 -11.37 1.65 -8.77
CA ASP A 136 -12.82 1.76 -8.81
C ASP A 136 -13.37 2.32 -7.48
N THR A 137 -12.82 1.88 -6.34
CA THR A 137 -13.16 2.40 -5.02
C THR A 137 -12.81 3.90 -4.89
N ALA A 138 -11.62 4.31 -5.33
CA ALA A 138 -11.17 5.70 -5.27
C ALA A 138 -11.99 6.62 -6.18
N LEU A 139 -12.36 6.14 -7.38
CA LEU A 139 -13.21 6.89 -8.32
C LEU A 139 -14.59 7.14 -7.73
N GLN A 140 -15.23 6.11 -7.16
CA GLN A 140 -16.52 6.25 -6.48
C GLN A 140 -16.43 7.24 -5.30
N ALA A 141 -15.41 7.13 -4.46
CA ALA A 141 -15.20 8.04 -3.34
C ALA A 141 -14.99 9.49 -3.80
N SER A 142 -14.28 9.70 -4.92
CA SER A 142 -14.06 11.03 -5.49
C SER A 142 -15.35 11.62 -6.05
N ALA A 143 -16.18 10.82 -6.73
CA ALA A 143 -17.48 11.25 -7.20
C ALA A 143 -18.45 11.62 -6.06
N VAL A 144 -18.48 10.84 -4.98
CA VAL A 144 -19.27 11.16 -3.79
C VAL A 144 -18.83 12.49 -3.17
N ARG A 145 -17.51 12.72 -3.04
CA ARG A 145 -16.97 14.01 -2.54
C ARG A 145 -17.31 15.16 -3.48
N SER A 146 -17.20 14.97 -4.79
CA SER A 146 -17.57 15.96 -5.79
C SER A 146 -19.05 16.35 -5.68
N ALA A 147 -19.94 15.36 -5.63
CA ALA A 147 -21.38 15.57 -5.50
C ALA A 147 -21.76 16.28 -4.20
N ARG A 148 -21.11 15.93 -3.07
CA ARG A 148 -21.45 16.45 -1.74
C ARG A 148 -20.86 17.82 -1.45
N TYR A 149 -19.62 18.07 -1.89
CA TYR A 149 -18.85 19.26 -1.49
C TYR A 149 -18.49 20.15 -2.67
N GLY A 150 -18.83 19.77 -3.90
CA GLY A 150 -18.45 20.51 -5.10
C GLY A 150 -16.95 20.40 -5.45
N TRP A 151 -16.21 19.47 -4.85
CA TRP A 151 -14.79 19.32 -5.12
C TRP A 151 -14.56 18.71 -6.49
N ALA A 152 -13.87 19.46 -7.33
CA ALA A 152 -13.53 19.00 -8.66
C ALA A 152 -12.45 17.90 -8.60
N PHE A 153 -12.51 16.96 -9.54
CA PHE A 153 -11.43 16.01 -9.80
C PHE A 153 -11.34 15.71 -11.29
N THR A 154 -10.17 15.25 -11.72
CA THR A 154 -9.94 14.88 -13.11
C THR A 154 -9.53 13.41 -13.20
N LEU A 155 -10.23 12.66 -14.04
CA LEU A 155 -9.87 11.30 -14.43
C LEU A 155 -9.01 11.36 -15.69
N VAL A 156 -7.85 10.72 -15.64
CA VAL A 156 -6.93 10.52 -16.77
C VAL A 156 -6.81 9.02 -17.02
N LEU A 157 -7.14 8.56 -18.21
CA LEU A 157 -6.86 7.22 -18.69
C LEU A 157 -5.61 7.26 -19.56
N CYS A 158 -4.71 6.30 -19.39
CA CYS A 158 -3.47 6.18 -20.14
C CYS A 158 -3.37 4.77 -20.73
N ASP A 159 -2.86 4.68 -21.94
CA ASP A 159 -2.64 3.40 -22.63
C ASP A 159 -1.29 3.46 -23.38
N LEU A 160 -0.49 2.40 -23.21
CA LEU A 160 0.82 2.31 -23.85
C LEU A 160 0.68 1.97 -25.34
N ASN A 161 1.28 2.81 -26.19
CA ASN A 161 1.17 2.65 -27.62
C ASN A 161 1.96 1.41 -28.11
N ASN A 162 1.32 0.62 -28.96
CA ASN A 162 1.95 -0.55 -29.60
C ASN A 162 2.56 -1.58 -28.61
N PHE A 163 2.06 -1.64 -27.36
CA PHE A 163 2.63 -2.51 -26.33
C PHE A 163 2.66 -3.99 -26.73
N LYS A 164 1.63 -4.48 -27.43
CA LYS A 164 1.61 -5.84 -27.97
C LYS A 164 2.78 -6.08 -28.93
N ALA A 165 3.04 -5.16 -29.86
CA ALA A 165 4.15 -5.29 -30.80
C ALA A 165 5.52 -5.27 -30.10
N VAL A 166 5.64 -4.55 -28.99
CA VAL A 166 6.83 -4.58 -28.13
C VAL A 166 7.03 -5.96 -27.52
N ASN A 167 5.97 -6.56 -26.95
CA ASN A 167 6.02 -7.92 -26.39
C ASN A 167 6.38 -8.96 -27.48
N ASP A 168 5.76 -8.87 -28.63
CA ASP A 168 5.99 -9.81 -29.75
C ASP A 168 7.44 -9.73 -30.26
N ARG A 169 8.05 -8.54 -30.23
CA ARG A 169 9.43 -8.30 -30.72
C ARG A 169 10.50 -8.59 -29.66
N SER A 170 10.27 -8.19 -28.39
CA SER A 170 11.31 -8.15 -27.35
C SER A 170 11.03 -9.11 -26.19
N GLY A 171 9.91 -9.82 -26.22
CA GLY A 171 9.48 -10.76 -25.19
C GLY A 171 8.75 -10.11 -24.01
N HIS A 172 7.99 -10.93 -23.29
CA HIS A 172 7.16 -10.47 -22.17
C HIS A 172 7.97 -9.88 -21.01
N ALA A 173 9.18 -10.38 -20.74
CA ALA A 173 10.03 -9.85 -19.69
C ALA A 173 10.41 -8.37 -19.93
N PHE A 174 10.68 -8.00 -21.18
CA PHE A 174 10.94 -6.61 -21.55
C PHE A 174 9.67 -5.74 -21.45
N GLY A 175 8.50 -6.27 -21.84
CA GLY A 175 7.24 -5.60 -21.64
C GLY A 175 6.92 -5.36 -20.16
N ASP A 176 7.19 -6.35 -19.31
CA ASP A 176 7.05 -6.21 -17.85
C ASP A 176 7.93 -5.08 -17.28
N ASP A 177 9.17 -4.93 -17.80
CA ASP A 177 10.06 -3.83 -17.40
C ASP A 177 9.51 -2.46 -17.82
N ILE A 178 8.92 -2.35 -19.01
CA ILE A 178 8.22 -1.14 -19.46
C ILE A 178 7.05 -0.81 -18.53
N LEU A 179 6.23 -1.79 -18.18
CA LEU A 179 5.10 -1.61 -17.26
C LEU A 179 5.56 -1.15 -15.88
N ARG A 180 6.65 -1.72 -15.34
CA ARG A 180 7.24 -1.30 -14.06
C ARG A 180 7.74 0.14 -14.14
N GLN A 181 8.45 0.51 -15.19
CA GLN A 181 8.97 1.87 -15.38
C GLN A 181 7.83 2.89 -15.52
N PHE A 182 6.78 2.57 -16.28
CA PHE A 182 5.63 3.44 -16.43
C PHE A 182 4.86 3.62 -15.10
N GLY A 183 4.61 2.53 -14.38
CA GLY A 183 4.01 2.58 -13.05
C GLY A 183 4.82 3.40 -12.05
N PHE A 184 6.15 3.26 -12.07
CA PHE A 184 7.06 4.04 -11.25
C PHE A 184 7.01 5.54 -11.61
N ALA A 185 7.02 5.89 -12.90
CA ALA A 185 6.90 7.25 -13.37
C ALA A 185 5.56 7.88 -12.98
N LEU A 186 4.45 7.14 -13.11
CA LEU A 186 3.13 7.57 -12.63
C LEU A 186 3.15 7.90 -11.13
N ARG A 187 3.72 7.01 -10.32
CA ARG A 187 3.81 7.19 -8.86
C ARG A 187 4.58 8.45 -8.46
N LEU A 188 5.65 8.77 -9.18
CA LEU A 188 6.43 10.00 -8.94
C LEU A 188 5.75 11.27 -9.46
N SER A 189 4.82 11.13 -10.41
CA SER A 189 4.13 12.25 -11.05
C SER A 189 2.87 12.71 -10.32
N VAL A 190 2.27 11.84 -9.49
CA VAL A 190 1.08 12.15 -8.69
C VAL A 190 1.44 12.78 -7.35
N ARG A 191 0.51 13.58 -6.80
CA ARG A 191 0.63 14.22 -5.49
C ARG A 191 0.00 13.35 -4.40
N GLN A 192 0.26 13.70 -3.15
CA GLN A 192 -0.50 13.12 -2.04
C GLN A 192 -1.99 13.47 -2.22
N GLY A 193 -2.86 12.47 -2.15
CA GLY A 193 -4.29 12.60 -2.40
C GLY A 193 -4.72 12.25 -3.83
N ASP A 194 -3.79 12.16 -4.80
CA ASP A 194 -4.06 11.59 -6.12
C ASP A 194 -3.96 10.06 -6.08
N THR A 195 -4.57 9.40 -7.06
CA THR A 195 -4.50 7.94 -7.18
C THR A 195 -3.95 7.57 -8.56
N ALA A 196 -2.85 6.82 -8.62
CA ALA A 196 -2.36 6.19 -9.83
C ALA A 196 -2.62 4.68 -9.77
N ALA A 197 -3.13 4.09 -10.85
CA ALA A 197 -3.54 2.70 -10.89
C ALA A 197 -3.21 2.03 -12.23
N ARG A 198 -3.00 0.72 -12.20
CA ARG A 198 -3.03 -0.14 -13.38
C ARG A 198 -4.38 -0.84 -13.45
N ILE A 199 -5.12 -0.61 -14.52
CA ILE A 199 -6.52 -1.06 -14.66
C ILE A 199 -6.70 -2.17 -15.70
N GLY A 200 -5.68 -2.44 -16.50
CA GLY A 200 -5.66 -3.45 -17.54
C GLY A 200 -4.23 -3.93 -17.82
N GLY A 201 -4.01 -4.62 -18.91
CA GLY A 201 -2.69 -5.12 -19.33
C GLY A 201 -1.67 -4.00 -19.51
N ASP A 202 -1.96 -3.07 -20.39
CA ASP A 202 -1.19 -1.88 -20.75
C ASP A 202 -1.96 -0.58 -20.47
N GLU A 203 -3.08 -0.68 -19.72
CA GLU A 203 -3.97 0.41 -19.38
C GLU A 203 -3.75 0.89 -17.95
N PHE A 204 -3.61 2.20 -17.80
CA PHE A 204 -3.42 2.86 -16.53
C PHE A 204 -4.46 3.99 -16.34
N ALA A 205 -4.72 4.32 -15.10
CA ALA A 205 -5.63 5.40 -14.76
C ALA A 205 -5.06 6.28 -13.64
N VAL A 206 -5.40 7.57 -13.67
CA VAL A 206 -5.04 8.51 -12.61
C VAL A 206 -6.26 9.33 -12.23
N ILE A 207 -6.49 9.48 -10.93
CA ILE A 207 -7.48 10.41 -10.36
C ILE A 207 -6.70 11.55 -9.75
N LEU A 208 -6.81 12.75 -10.33
CA LEU A 208 -6.23 13.98 -9.81
C LEU A 208 -7.28 14.68 -8.95
N SER A 209 -7.02 14.74 -7.65
CA SER A 209 -7.92 15.37 -6.67
C SER A 209 -7.78 16.90 -6.70
N ASN A 210 -8.89 17.62 -6.49
CA ASN A 210 -8.96 19.08 -6.51
C ASN A 210 -8.42 19.71 -7.83
N ALA A 211 -8.71 19.06 -8.96
CA ALA A 211 -8.16 19.38 -10.26
C ALA A 211 -9.29 19.75 -11.25
N GLU A 212 -9.36 21.01 -11.69
CA GLU A 212 -10.36 21.54 -12.64
C GLU A 212 -9.92 21.44 -14.12
N GLY A 213 -9.25 20.36 -14.51
CA GLY A 213 -8.89 20.14 -15.91
C GLY A 213 -7.58 20.78 -16.37
N ASN A 214 -7.24 22.01 -16.00
CA ASN A 214 -5.96 22.65 -16.34
C ASN A 214 -4.77 22.01 -15.61
N GLU A 215 -5.00 21.43 -14.44
CA GLU A 215 -3.96 20.77 -13.63
C GLU A 215 -3.51 19.42 -14.21
N SER A 216 -4.33 18.84 -15.11
CA SER A 216 -3.93 17.68 -15.89
C SER A 216 -2.72 17.95 -16.79
N ALA A 217 -2.54 19.18 -17.29
CA ALA A 217 -1.37 19.57 -18.09
C ALA A 217 -0.09 19.46 -17.25
N GLY A 218 -0.07 20.00 -16.04
CA GLY A 218 1.09 19.90 -15.16
C GLY A 218 1.42 18.46 -14.71
N PHE A 219 0.40 17.62 -14.54
CA PHE A 219 0.61 16.18 -14.32
C PHE A 219 1.27 15.52 -15.54
N ILE A 220 0.77 15.80 -16.75
CA ILE A 220 1.30 15.22 -17.99
C ILE A 220 2.75 15.66 -18.24
N GLU A 221 3.08 16.92 -17.95
CA GLU A 221 4.46 17.43 -18.04
C GLU A 221 5.39 16.68 -17.08
N ARG A 222 4.97 16.50 -15.81
CA ARG A 222 5.74 15.71 -14.85
C ARG A 222 5.92 14.26 -15.30
N LEU A 223 4.85 13.62 -15.77
CA LEU A 223 4.92 12.25 -16.26
C LEU A 223 5.90 12.10 -17.44
N ARG A 224 5.85 13.01 -18.39
CA ARG A 224 6.80 13.02 -19.53
C ARG A 224 8.23 13.19 -19.07
N ALA A 225 8.48 14.15 -18.16
CA ALA A 225 9.82 14.36 -17.62
C ALA A 225 10.36 13.12 -16.86
N GLN A 226 9.50 12.40 -16.14
CA GLN A 226 9.89 11.14 -15.48
C GLN A 226 10.20 10.04 -16.51
N LEU A 227 9.44 9.96 -17.60
CA LEU A 227 9.66 8.96 -18.65
C LEU A 227 10.89 9.26 -19.52
N GLU A 228 11.22 10.53 -19.74
CA GLU A 228 12.46 10.94 -20.42
C GLU A 228 13.73 10.53 -19.66
N ALA A 229 13.61 10.41 -18.33
CA ALA A 229 14.70 9.93 -17.48
C ALA A 229 14.87 8.39 -17.53
N THR A 230 13.93 7.67 -18.17
CA THR A 230 14.03 6.21 -18.30
C THR A 230 14.94 5.82 -19.49
N SER A 231 15.50 4.62 -19.43
CA SER A 231 16.36 4.10 -20.49
C SER A 231 15.59 3.63 -21.73
N VAL A 232 14.26 3.63 -21.69
CA VAL A 232 13.37 3.13 -22.75
C VAL A 232 12.39 4.22 -23.15
N ALA A 233 12.28 4.49 -24.45
CA ALA A 233 11.25 5.39 -24.98
C ALA A 233 9.86 4.73 -24.81
N ILE A 234 9.05 5.27 -23.92
CA ILE A 234 7.69 4.79 -23.67
C ILE A 234 6.70 5.80 -24.25
N GLU A 235 6.02 5.41 -25.32
CA GLU A 235 4.95 6.21 -25.89
C GLU A 235 3.60 5.80 -25.28
N PHE A 236 2.77 6.79 -25.00
CA PHE A 236 1.44 6.57 -24.46
C PHE A 236 0.44 7.58 -24.99
N THR A 237 -0.83 7.20 -24.97
CA THR A 237 -1.97 8.05 -25.32
C THR A 237 -2.83 8.27 -24.09
N ILE A 238 -3.46 9.43 -23.96
CA ILE A 238 -4.31 9.78 -22.82
C ILE A 238 -5.68 10.27 -23.22
N GLY A 239 -6.68 9.85 -22.45
CA GLY A 239 -8.03 10.43 -22.43
C GLY A 239 -8.32 11.08 -21.09
N ILE A 240 -9.04 12.20 -21.07
CA ILE A 240 -9.25 12.99 -19.86
C ILE A 240 -10.73 13.33 -19.73
N ALA A 241 -11.30 13.17 -18.52
CA ALA A 241 -12.62 13.66 -18.16
C ALA A 241 -12.57 14.33 -16.78
N ALA A 242 -13.28 15.42 -16.57
CA ALA A 242 -13.28 16.17 -15.33
C ALA A 242 -14.69 16.28 -14.71
N SER A 243 -14.77 16.07 -13.42
CA SER A 243 -15.97 16.29 -12.62
C SER A 243 -15.89 17.67 -11.94
N PRO A 244 -16.98 18.44 -11.91
CA PRO A 244 -18.31 18.15 -12.45
C PRO A 244 -18.50 18.54 -13.93
N ARG A 245 -17.46 19.09 -14.60
CA ARG A 245 -17.56 19.71 -15.93
C ARG A 245 -18.11 18.76 -17.00
N ASP A 246 -17.59 17.54 -17.07
CA ASP A 246 -17.98 16.55 -18.09
C ASP A 246 -19.12 15.66 -17.59
N SER A 247 -19.07 15.23 -16.33
CA SER A 247 -20.13 14.48 -15.63
C SER A 247 -19.84 14.46 -14.12
N THR A 248 -20.84 14.08 -13.31
CA THR A 248 -20.69 13.72 -11.89
C THR A 248 -20.82 12.23 -11.67
N ASP A 249 -21.27 11.47 -12.67
CA ASP A 249 -21.36 10.02 -12.63
C ASP A 249 -20.00 9.38 -12.97
N PRO A 250 -19.45 8.51 -12.09
CA PRO A 250 -18.16 7.85 -12.31
C PRO A 250 -18.12 7.01 -13.59
N ALA A 251 -19.20 6.29 -13.90
CA ALA A 251 -19.26 5.45 -15.09
C ALA A 251 -19.26 6.29 -16.37
N GLU A 252 -19.96 7.40 -16.36
CA GLU A 252 -20.01 8.33 -17.49
C GLU A 252 -18.66 9.05 -17.66
N LEU A 253 -18.00 9.46 -16.58
CA LEU A 253 -16.65 10.03 -16.63
C LEU A 253 -15.66 9.05 -17.25
N PHE A 254 -15.72 7.78 -16.85
CA PHE A 254 -14.87 6.74 -17.42
C PHE A 254 -15.13 6.59 -18.93
N ARG A 255 -16.39 6.53 -19.34
CA ARG A 255 -16.79 6.42 -20.75
C ARG A 255 -16.31 7.62 -21.59
N ILE A 256 -16.40 8.84 -21.04
CA ILE A 256 -15.95 10.06 -21.73
C ILE A 256 -14.41 10.05 -21.87
N ALA A 257 -13.68 9.69 -20.83
CA ALA A 257 -12.22 9.60 -20.88
C ALA A 257 -11.77 8.53 -21.87
N ASP A 258 -12.41 7.37 -21.88
CA ASP A 258 -12.13 6.26 -22.80
C ASP A 258 -12.41 6.65 -24.27
N ALA A 259 -13.53 7.26 -24.55
CA ALA A 259 -13.85 7.77 -25.90
C ALA A 259 -12.77 8.76 -26.40
N ARG A 260 -12.35 9.71 -25.54
CA ARG A 260 -11.28 10.67 -25.87
C ARG A 260 -9.91 10.03 -26.04
N LEU A 261 -9.64 8.95 -25.32
CA LEU A 261 -8.43 8.12 -25.51
C LEU A 261 -8.45 7.45 -26.87
N TYR A 262 -9.57 6.81 -27.22
CA TYR A 262 -9.75 6.08 -28.47
C TYR A 262 -9.65 7.00 -29.71
N GLU A 263 -10.29 8.18 -29.66
CA GLU A 263 -10.19 9.18 -30.71
C GLU A 263 -8.73 9.56 -31.00
N LYS A 264 -7.93 9.79 -29.97
CA LYS A 264 -6.51 10.13 -30.15
C LYS A 264 -5.66 8.97 -30.66
N LYS A 265 -6.00 7.72 -30.36
CA LYS A 265 -5.37 6.55 -30.94
C LYS A 265 -5.69 6.41 -32.43
N GLY A 266 -6.94 6.67 -32.83
CA GLY A 266 -7.39 6.61 -34.24
C GLY A 266 -6.75 7.66 -35.16
N ILE A 267 -6.28 8.77 -34.60
CA ILE A 267 -5.58 9.84 -35.36
C ILE A 267 -4.09 9.48 -35.60
N LYS A 268 -3.53 8.51 -34.89
CA LYS A 268 -2.11 8.12 -34.97
C LYS A 268 -1.84 6.91 -35.87
N HIS A 269 -2.86 6.41 -36.59
CA HIS A 269 -2.72 5.27 -37.54
C HIS A 269 -2.82 5.74 -38.98
#